data_8a24d9db6ffb55bcf3255c47c5de8960
#
_entry.id   8a24d9db6ffb55bcf3255c47c5de8960
#
_cell.length_a   1.000
_cell.length_b   1.000
_cell.length_c   1.000
_cell.angle_alpha   90.00
_cell.angle_beta   90.00
_cell.angle_gamma   90.00
#
_symmetry.space_group_name_H-M   'P 1'
#
loop_
_entity.id
_entity.type
_entity.pdbx_description
1 polymer ?
#
loop_
_entity_poly.entity_id
_entity_poly.type
_entity_poly.pdbx_seq_one_letter_code
_entity_poly.pdbx_strand_id
1 'polypeptide(L)'
;AFELQMPDILMLVASSLATGFSLPQALDAVSKDVAQPAAKEFARVMAETRIGSDIEDAMERMAVRMDSDNMRWTAMAIRIQRQVGGNLAETLRTTAATLREREFLRRHVRALSAEGRLSAYILTALPILMFLYEVNVNNDYISLLWTTTLGWVMVISAVVSMAVGIFWMSRA
;
A
#
# COMPACT_ATOMS: atom_id res chain seq x y z
N ALA A 1 3.66 8.50 -3.66
CA ALA A 1 2.75 9.68 -3.65
C ALA A 1 1.86 9.69 -4.90
N PHE A 2 2.42 9.59 -6.13
CA PHE A 2 1.68 9.63 -7.40
C PHE A 2 0.61 8.52 -7.51
N GLU A 3 0.94 7.28 -7.20
CA GLU A 3 0.02 6.13 -7.23
C GLU A 3 -1.25 6.35 -6.38
N LEU A 4 -1.12 7.03 -5.24
CA LEU A 4 -2.25 7.34 -4.37
C LEU A 4 -3.18 8.41 -4.95
N GLN A 5 -2.69 9.24 -5.87
CA GLN A 5 -3.47 10.26 -6.55
C GLN A 5 -4.20 9.71 -7.78
N MET A 6 -3.74 8.58 -8.34
CA MET A 6 -4.25 8.01 -9.58
C MET A 6 -5.78 7.79 -9.60
N PRO A 7 -6.41 7.18 -8.57
CA PRO A 7 -7.86 6.96 -8.61
C PRO A 7 -8.66 8.26 -8.71
N ASP A 8 -8.23 9.30 -8.01
CA ASP A 8 -8.91 10.61 -8.02
C ASP A 8 -8.70 11.33 -9.34
N ILE A 9 -7.50 11.27 -9.90
CA ILE A 9 -7.16 11.80 -11.21
C ILE A 9 -8.01 11.14 -12.29
N LEU A 10 -8.07 9.81 -12.33
CA LEU A 10 -8.86 9.09 -13.32
C LEU A 10 -10.36 9.40 -13.21
N MET A 11 -10.86 9.58 -11.99
CA MET A 11 -12.25 9.98 -11.77
C MET A 11 -12.52 11.39 -12.27
N LEU A 12 -11.58 12.33 -12.06
CA LEU A 12 -11.68 13.70 -12.56
C LEU A 12 -11.68 13.72 -14.09
N VAL A 13 -10.75 12.99 -14.73
CA VAL A 13 -10.71 12.86 -16.20
C VAL A 13 -12.02 12.25 -16.71
N ALA A 14 -12.49 11.15 -16.11
CA ALA A 14 -13.72 10.48 -16.50
C ALA A 14 -14.95 11.39 -16.38
N SER A 15 -15.01 12.19 -15.31
CA SER A 15 -16.11 13.16 -15.13
C SER A 15 -16.08 14.26 -16.17
N SER A 16 -14.89 14.80 -16.49
CA SER A 16 -14.71 15.80 -17.53
C SER A 16 -15.10 15.26 -18.93
N LEU A 17 -14.71 14.02 -19.24
CA LEU A 17 -15.12 13.36 -20.49
C LEU A 17 -16.64 13.14 -20.55
N ALA A 18 -17.27 12.79 -19.44
CA ALA A 18 -18.72 12.58 -19.36
C ALA A 18 -19.52 13.88 -19.57
N THR A 19 -18.94 15.04 -19.27
CA THR A 19 -19.53 16.36 -19.55
C THR A 19 -19.28 16.83 -20.98
N GLY A 20 -18.61 16.03 -21.83
CA GLY A 20 -18.37 16.31 -23.24
C GLY A 20 -17.01 16.97 -23.51
N PHE A 21 -16.13 17.08 -22.54
CA PHE A 21 -14.76 17.56 -22.79
C PHE A 21 -13.96 16.54 -23.59
N SER A 22 -13.09 17.04 -24.47
CA SER A 22 -12.11 16.18 -25.12
C SER A 22 -11.05 15.69 -24.11
N LEU A 23 -10.35 14.59 -24.44
CA LEU A 23 -9.27 14.08 -23.59
C LEU A 23 -8.18 15.12 -23.30
N PRO A 24 -7.67 15.90 -24.28
CA PRO A 24 -6.73 16.99 -24.00
C PRO A 24 -7.26 18.02 -22.99
N GLN A 25 -8.53 18.43 -23.12
CA GLN A 25 -9.16 19.38 -22.20
C GLN A 25 -9.29 18.81 -20.79
N ALA A 26 -9.68 17.55 -20.67
CA ALA A 26 -9.77 16.87 -19.38
C ALA A 26 -8.39 16.77 -18.70
N LEU A 27 -7.33 16.45 -19.43
CA LEU A 27 -5.97 16.37 -18.88
C LEU A 27 -5.38 17.76 -18.55
N ASP A 28 -5.72 18.80 -19.30
CA ASP A 28 -5.34 20.18 -18.99
C ASP A 28 -5.99 20.64 -17.67
N ALA A 29 -7.27 20.31 -17.45
CA ALA A 29 -7.95 20.55 -16.18
C ALA A 29 -7.23 19.83 -15.02
N VAL A 30 -6.93 18.53 -15.17
CA VAL A 30 -6.17 17.76 -14.16
C VAL A 30 -4.84 18.42 -13.84
N SER A 31 -4.10 18.91 -14.83
CA SER A 31 -2.80 19.56 -14.60
C SER A 31 -2.87 20.81 -13.70
N LYS A 32 -4.07 21.43 -13.59
CA LYS A 32 -4.31 22.64 -12.81
C LYS A 32 -4.91 22.35 -11.43
N ASP A 33 -5.71 21.29 -11.32
CA ASP A 33 -6.56 21.03 -10.16
C ASP A 33 -5.94 20.02 -9.18
N VAL A 34 -5.00 19.17 -9.62
CA VAL A 34 -4.42 18.15 -8.76
C VAL A 34 -3.13 18.63 -8.06
N ALA A 35 -2.84 17.98 -6.94
CA ALA A 35 -1.63 18.28 -6.17
C ALA A 35 -0.36 17.70 -6.82
N GLN A 36 0.80 18.24 -6.45
CA GLN A 36 2.09 17.69 -6.83
C GLN A 36 2.27 16.27 -6.24
N PRO A 37 2.92 15.34 -6.91
CA PRO A 37 3.71 15.51 -8.16
C PRO A 37 2.91 15.39 -9.46
N ALA A 38 1.63 14.96 -9.41
CA ALA A 38 0.83 14.69 -10.59
C ALA A 38 0.62 15.94 -11.47
N ALA A 39 0.30 17.08 -10.89
CA ALA A 39 0.10 18.34 -11.62
C ALA A 39 1.25 18.64 -12.60
N LYS A 40 2.49 18.55 -12.10
CA LYS A 40 3.71 18.82 -12.89
C LYS A 40 3.84 17.86 -14.07
N GLU A 41 3.58 16.59 -13.84
CA GLU A 41 3.72 15.57 -14.88
C GLU A 41 2.61 15.66 -15.94
N PHE A 42 1.37 15.94 -15.55
CA PHE A 42 0.29 16.19 -16.50
C PHE A 42 0.50 17.49 -17.30
N ALA A 43 1.01 18.55 -16.66
CA ALA A 43 1.41 19.77 -17.40
C ALA A 43 2.49 19.48 -18.44
N ARG A 44 3.43 18.58 -18.12
CA ARG A 44 4.46 18.13 -19.06
C ARG A 44 3.86 17.31 -20.23
N VAL A 45 2.93 16.39 -19.94
CA VAL A 45 2.19 15.66 -20.99
C VAL A 45 1.51 16.65 -21.94
N MET A 46 0.85 17.67 -21.40
CA MET A 46 0.19 18.70 -22.22
C MET A 46 1.20 19.52 -23.04
N ALA A 47 2.36 19.84 -22.50
CA ALA A 47 3.41 20.53 -23.24
C ALA A 47 3.95 19.66 -24.39
N GLU A 48 4.22 18.38 -24.15
CA GLU A 48 4.64 17.41 -25.17
C GLU A 48 3.59 17.26 -26.29
N THR A 49 2.31 17.24 -25.93
CA THR A 49 1.20 17.16 -26.91
C THR A 49 1.10 18.43 -27.76
N ARG A 50 1.32 19.61 -27.19
CA ARG A 50 1.31 20.88 -27.93
C ARG A 50 2.41 20.99 -28.97
N ILE A 51 3.53 20.30 -28.79
CA ILE A 51 4.63 20.25 -29.78
C ILE A 51 4.51 19.07 -30.76
N GLY A 52 3.35 18.38 -30.78
CA GLY A 52 3.02 17.36 -31.76
C GLY A 52 3.21 15.90 -31.34
N SER A 53 3.48 15.62 -30.08
CA SER A 53 3.47 14.25 -29.55
C SER A 53 2.05 13.72 -29.43
N ASP A 54 1.85 12.43 -29.73
CA ASP A 54 0.60 11.76 -29.37
C ASP A 54 0.43 11.74 -27.86
N ILE A 55 -0.80 11.97 -27.40
CA ILE A 55 -1.12 12.12 -25.99
C ILE A 55 -0.85 10.82 -25.22
N GLU A 56 -1.10 9.69 -25.84
CA GLU A 56 -0.86 8.36 -25.28
C GLU A 56 0.65 8.08 -25.10
N ASP A 57 1.46 8.50 -26.07
CA ASP A 57 2.91 8.35 -25.99
C ASP A 57 3.50 9.26 -24.92
N ALA A 58 2.97 10.46 -24.77
CA ALA A 58 3.37 11.38 -23.69
C ALA A 58 2.98 10.83 -22.32
N MET A 59 1.79 10.21 -22.19
CA MET A 59 1.34 9.54 -20.97
C MET A 59 2.18 8.29 -20.66
N GLU A 60 2.59 7.53 -21.66
CA GLU A 60 3.46 6.37 -21.49
C GLU A 60 4.86 6.79 -20.97
N ARG A 61 5.43 7.85 -21.54
CA ARG A 61 6.68 8.44 -21.01
C ARG A 61 6.54 8.93 -19.58
N MET A 62 5.39 9.53 -19.24
CA MET A 62 5.08 9.90 -17.85
C MET A 62 5.04 8.67 -16.95
N ALA A 63 4.43 7.57 -17.37
CA ALA A 63 4.38 6.33 -16.62
C ALA A 63 5.79 5.80 -16.29
N VAL A 64 6.72 5.87 -17.25
CA VAL A 64 8.11 5.49 -17.04
C VAL A 64 8.81 6.43 -16.04
N ARG A 65 8.63 7.74 -16.18
CA ARG A 65 9.24 8.72 -15.25
C ARG A 65 8.74 8.59 -13.82
N MET A 66 7.48 8.22 -13.65
CA MET A 66 6.82 8.08 -12.35
C MET A 66 6.93 6.67 -11.78
N ASP A 67 7.55 5.73 -12.51
CA ASP A 67 7.60 4.30 -12.17
C ASP A 67 6.21 3.76 -11.78
N SER A 68 5.22 4.04 -12.65
CA SER A 68 3.81 3.75 -12.42
C SER A 68 3.27 2.76 -13.44
N ASP A 69 3.11 1.51 -13.01
CA ASP A 69 2.45 0.50 -13.83
C ASP A 69 0.97 0.84 -14.06
N ASN A 70 0.29 1.40 -13.06
CA ASN A 70 -1.10 1.81 -13.21
C ASN A 70 -1.28 2.88 -14.27
N MET A 71 -0.34 3.84 -14.36
CA MET A 71 -0.36 4.85 -15.41
C MET A 71 -0.06 4.25 -16.78
N ARG A 72 0.85 3.28 -16.87
CA ARG A 72 1.15 2.56 -18.12
C ARG A 72 -0.09 1.82 -18.65
N TRP A 73 -0.77 1.08 -17.79
CA TRP A 73 -2.04 0.41 -18.14
C TRP A 73 -3.13 1.40 -18.55
N THR A 74 -3.21 2.55 -17.88
CA THR A 74 -4.17 3.61 -18.22
C THR A 74 -3.88 4.19 -19.60
N ALA A 75 -2.64 4.52 -19.92
CA ALA A 75 -2.25 5.02 -21.24
C ALA A 75 -2.58 4.01 -22.34
N MET A 76 -2.31 2.73 -22.10
CA MET A 76 -2.66 1.66 -23.04
C MET A 76 -4.18 1.53 -23.22
N ALA A 77 -4.95 1.59 -22.14
CA ALA A 77 -6.42 1.53 -22.20
C ALA A 77 -7.00 2.71 -23.01
N ILE A 78 -6.46 3.92 -22.83
CA ILE A 78 -6.84 5.10 -23.59
C ILE A 78 -6.55 4.91 -25.09
N ARG A 79 -5.36 4.40 -25.43
CA ARG A 79 -4.95 4.11 -26.79
C ARG A 79 -5.92 3.14 -27.47
N ILE A 80 -6.24 2.02 -26.81
CA ILE A 80 -7.18 1.01 -27.33
C ILE A 80 -8.57 1.61 -27.52
N GLN A 81 -9.10 2.33 -26.54
CA GLN A 81 -10.43 2.92 -26.60
C GLN A 81 -10.56 3.96 -27.73
N ARG A 82 -9.52 4.73 -28.00
CA ARG A 82 -9.51 5.68 -29.13
C ARG A 82 -9.48 4.98 -30.50
N GLN A 83 -8.81 3.83 -30.60
CA GLN A 83 -8.75 3.05 -31.83
C GLN A 83 -10.04 2.29 -32.09
N VAL A 84 -10.67 1.73 -31.10
CA VAL A 84 -11.87 0.89 -31.21
C VAL A 84 -13.16 1.73 -31.13
N GLY A 85 -13.11 2.95 -30.62
CA GLY A 85 -14.27 3.84 -30.51
C GLY A 85 -15.19 3.52 -29.34
N GLY A 86 -14.63 3.17 -28.16
CA GLY A 86 -15.40 2.84 -26.95
C GLY A 86 -15.66 4.04 -26.03
N ASN A 87 -16.41 3.80 -24.95
CA ASN A 87 -16.69 4.79 -23.90
C ASN A 87 -15.50 4.95 -22.96
N LEU A 88 -14.62 5.90 -23.26
CA LEU A 88 -13.42 6.17 -22.48
C LEU A 88 -13.76 6.62 -21.04
N ALA A 89 -14.81 7.40 -20.82
CA ALA A 89 -15.23 7.85 -19.51
C ALA A 89 -15.59 6.67 -18.59
N GLU A 90 -16.31 5.68 -19.12
CA GLU A 90 -16.68 4.47 -18.37
C GLU A 90 -15.45 3.61 -18.05
N THR A 91 -14.56 3.43 -19.01
CA THR A 91 -13.32 2.67 -18.81
C THR A 91 -12.46 3.30 -17.72
N LEU A 92 -12.31 4.62 -17.70
CA LEU A 92 -11.55 5.31 -16.67
C LEU A 92 -12.22 5.26 -15.30
N ARG A 93 -13.56 5.32 -15.21
CA ARG A 93 -14.30 5.12 -13.96
C ARG A 93 -14.07 3.75 -13.37
N THR A 94 -14.19 2.71 -14.19
CA THR A 94 -13.98 1.32 -13.76
C THR A 94 -12.54 1.11 -13.30
N THR A 95 -11.56 1.68 -14.02
CA THR A 95 -10.16 1.64 -13.63
C THR A 95 -9.94 2.35 -12.30
N ALA A 96 -10.50 3.54 -12.09
CA ALA A 96 -10.42 4.28 -10.85
C ALA A 96 -11.01 3.51 -9.66
N ALA A 97 -12.18 2.87 -9.87
CA ALA A 97 -12.82 2.03 -8.85
C ALA A 97 -11.94 0.85 -8.45
N THR A 98 -11.38 0.14 -9.43
CA THR A 98 -10.47 -0.99 -9.19
C THR A 98 -9.21 -0.56 -8.42
N LEU A 99 -8.62 0.59 -8.74
CA LEU A 99 -7.46 1.12 -8.04
C LEU A 99 -7.79 1.50 -6.59
N ARG A 100 -8.96 2.10 -6.34
CA ARG A 100 -9.44 2.41 -4.97
C ARG A 100 -9.64 1.14 -4.14
N GLU A 101 -10.24 0.11 -4.71
CA GLU A 101 -10.47 -1.16 -4.04
C GLU A 101 -9.15 -1.85 -3.67
N ARG A 102 -8.18 -1.88 -4.59
CA ARG A 102 -6.83 -2.40 -4.31
C ARG A 102 -6.13 -1.65 -3.18
N GLU A 103 -6.24 -0.33 -3.16
CA GLU A 103 -5.64 0.49 -2.11
C GLU A 103 -6.35 0.28 -0.76
N PHE A 104 -7.68 0.16 -0.76
CA PHE A 104 -8.47 -0.18 0.43
C PHE A 104 -8.04 -1.53 1.01
N LEU A 105 -7.92 -2.56 0.18
CA LEU A 105 -7.47 -3.89 0.60
C LEU A 105 -6.05 -3.86 1.17
N ARG A 106 -5.12 -3.14 0.53
CA ARG A 106 -3.74 -2.97 1.03
C ARG A 106 -3.70 -2.31 2.41
N ARG A 107 -4.53 -1.30 2.65
CA ARG A 107 -4.65 -0.64 3.96
C ARG A 107 -5.25 -1.57 5.01
N HIS A 108 -6.26 -2.34 4.65
CA HIS A 108 -6.90 -3.31 5.55
C HIS A 108 -5.93 -4.42 5.98
N VAL A 109 -5.20 -5.01 5.05
CA VAL A 109 -4.17 -6.02 5.35
C VAL A 109 -3.09 -5.44 6.26
N ARG A 110 -2.66 -4.20 6.02
CA ARG A 110 -1.66 -3.53 6.85
C ARG A 110 -2.17 -3.24 8.27
N ALA A 111 -3.44 -2.87 8.42
CA ALA A 111 -4.08 -2.65 9.72
C ALA A 111 -4.19 -3.96 10.51
N LEU A 112 -4.68 -5.04 9.90
CA LEU A 112 -4.77 -6.37 10.53
C LEU A 112 -3.39 -6.92 10.94
N SER A 113 -2.37 -6.69 10.10
CA SER A 113 -0.99 -7.08 10.44
C SER A 113 -0.44 -6.30 11.65
N ALA A 114 -0.82 -5.04 11.82
CA ALA A 114 -0.41 -4.23 12.97
C ALA A 114 -1.05 -4.72 14.27
N GLU A 115 -2.33 -5.10 14.24
CA GLU A 115 -3.05 -5.66 15.39
C GLU A 115 -2.45 -7.01 15.82
N GLY A 116 -2.14 -7.88 14.86
CA GLY A 116 -1.46 -9.15 15.13
C GLY A 116 -0.08 -8.96 15.76
N ARG A 117 0.70 -7.98 15.31
CA ARG A 117 2.01 -7.65 15.89
C ARG A 117 1.90 -7.13 17.31
N LEU A 118 0.93 -6.27 17.60
CA LEU A 118 0.71 -5.75 18.95
C LEU A 118 0.37 -6.89 19.91
N SER A 119 -0.54 -7.78 19.52
CA SER A 119 -0.90 -8.98 20.30
C SER A 119 0.32 -9.89 20.55
N ALA A 120 1.16 -10.08 19.53
CA ALA A 120 2.39 -10.86 19.63
C ALA A 120 3.38 -10.24 20.62
N TYR A 121 3.54 -8.91 20.62
CA TYR A 121 4.41 -8.23 21.59
C TYR A 121 3.89 -8.36 23.01
N ILE A 122 2.58 -8.21 23.25
CA ILE A 122 1.97 -8.35 24.58
C ILE A 122 2.14 -9.79 25.08
N LEU A 123 1.84 -10.79 24.24
CA LEU A 123 1.99 -12.21 24.61
C LEU A 123 3.45 -12.59 24.91
N THR A 124 4.41 -11.99 24.21
CA THR A 124 5.84 -12.24 24.45
C THR A 124 6.35 -11.50 25.70
N ALA A 125 5.84 -10.31 25.96
CA ALA A 125 6.24 -9.51 27.13
C ALA A 125 5.69 -10.08 28.46
N LEU A 126 4.51 -10.69 28.44
CA LEU A 126 3.82 -11.18 29.63
C LEU A 126 4.63 -12.22 30.43
N PRO A 127 5.20 -13.27 29.85
CA PRO A 127 6.05 -14.23 30.60
C PRO A 127 7.30 -13.57 31.18
N ILE A 128 7.89 -12.62 30.45
CA ILE A 128 9.09 -11.90 30.91
C ILE A 128 8.75 -11.03 32.12
N LEU A 129 7.64 -10.30 32.09
CA LEU A 129 7.16 -9.46 33.18
C LEU A 129 6.79 -10.32 34.41
N MET A 130 6.13 -11.45 34.20
CA MET A 130 5.81 -12.41 35.29
C MET A 130 7.08 -12.95 35.92
N PHE A 131 8.07 -13.34 35.15
CA PHE A 131 9.34 -13.82 35.66
C PHE A 131 10.06 -12.75 36.49
N LEU A 132 10.12 -11.50 35.98
CA LEU A 132 10.71 -10.39 36.73
C LEU A 132 9.95 -10.08 38.01
N TYR A 133 8.64 -10.19 38.03
CA TYR A 133 7.82 -10.01 39.23
C TYR A 133 8.10 -11.09 40.28
N GLU A 134 8.12 -12.35 39.85
CA GLU A 134 8.42 -13.47 40.74
C GLU A 134 9.84 -13.40 41.35
N VAL A 135 10.84 -12.98 40.56
CA VAL A 135 12.22 -12.77 41.06
C VAL A 135 12.27 -11.72 42.18
N ASN A 136 11.44 -10.67 42.11
CA ASN A 136 11.44 -9.59 43.10
C ASN A 136 10.62 -9.91 44.36
N VAL A 137 9.54 -10.67 44.23
CA VAL A 137 8.57 -10.89 45.30
C VAL A 137 8.84 -12.22 46.04
N ASN A 138 9.32 -13.26 45.35
CA ASN A 138 9.40 -14.62 45.87
C ASN A 138 10.75 -15.28 45.55
N ASN A 139 11.82 -14.63 46.00
CA ASN A 139 13.20 -15.04 45.70
C ASN A 139 13.51 -16.48 46.20
N ASP A 140 12.91 -16.93 47.31
CA ASP A 140 13.07 -18.29 47.81
C ASP A 140 12.47 -19.36 46.91
N TYR A 141 11.37 -19.06 46.22
CA TYR A 141 10.72 -19.97 45.27
C TYR A 141 11.52 -20.11 43.99
N ILE A 142 12.08 -19.02 43.50
CA ILE A 142 12.91 -18.99 42.29
C ILE A 142 14.28 -19.62 42.52
N SER A 143 14.83 -19.58 43.75
CA SER A 143 16.07 -20.26 44.04
C SER A 143 16.01 -21.78 43.78
N LEU A 144 14.84 -22.39 43.96
CA LEU A 144 14.60 -23.80 43.63
C LEU A 144 14.70 -24.08 42.11
N LEU A 145 14.37 -23.12 41.22
CA LEU A 145 14.53 -23.28 39.79
C LEU A 145 16.01 -23.39 39.37
N TRP A 146 16.92 -22.75 40.11
CA TRP A 146 18.35 -22.75 39.81
C TRP A 146 19.11 -23.86 40.54
N THR A 147 18.58 -24.38 41.65
CA THR A 147 19.23 -25.37 42.47
C THR A 147 18.83 -26.82 42.15
N THR A 148 17.70 -27.04 41.47
CA THR A 148 17.22 -28.38 41.14
C THR A 148 17.41 -28.69 39.65
N THR A 149 17.83 -29.93 39.37
CA THR A 149 17.97 -30.43 37.98
C THR A 149 16.64 -30.34 37.21
N LEU A 150 15.51 -30.53 37.90
CA LEU A 150 14.15 -30.40 37.33
C LEU A 150 13.83 -28.95 36.95
N GLY A 151 14.27 -27.97 37.74
CA GLY A 151 14.10 -26.54 37.48
C GLY A 151 14.84 -26.12 36.19
N TRP A 152 16.05 -26.59 35.98
CA TRP A 152 16.82 -26.32 34.75
C TRP A 152 16.12 -26.85 33.49
N VAL A 153 15.56 -28.07 33.56
CA VAL A 153 14.79 -28.65 32.47
C VAL A 153 13.56 -27.79 32.12
N MET A 154 12.85 -27.29 33.16
CA MET A 154 11.69 -26.42 32.96
C MET A 154 12.06 -25.08 32.33
N VAL A 155 13.13 -24.44 32.77
CA VAL A 155 13.61 -23.17 32.20
C VAL A 155 14.03 -23.33 30.74
N ILE A 156 14.80 -24.38 30.45
CA ILE A 156 15.23 -24.66 29.06
C ILE A 156 14.02 -24.91 28.15
N SER A 157 13.06 -25.72 28.61
CA SER A 157 11.85 -26.02 27.84
C SER A 157 11.00 -24.77 27.59
N ALA A 158 10.87 -23.85 28.57
CA ALA A 158 10.16 -22.60 28.45
C ALA A 158 10.84 -21.65 27.44
N VAL A 159 12.17 -21.52 27.51
CA VAL A 159 12.94 -20.69 26.54
C VAL A 159 12.84 -21.24 25.13
N VAL A 160 12.95 -22.55 24.95
CA VAL A 160 12.81 -23.21 23.64
C VAL A 160 11.40 -23.02 23.08
N SER A 161 10.36 -23.23 23.89
CA SER A 161 8.96 -23.02 23.50
C SER A 161 8.71 -21.56 23.08
N MET A 162 9.25 -20.61 23.84
CA MET A 162 9.15 -19.19 23.52
C MET A 162 9.89 -18.82 22.23
N ALA A 163 11.09 -19.36 22.00
CA ALA A 163 11.85 -19.16 20.79
C ALA A 163 11.13 -19.71 19.56
N VAL A 164 10.53 -20.91 19.66
CA VAL A 164 9.73 -21.53 18.60
C VAL A 164 8.49 -20.68 18.31
N GLY A 165 7.79 -20.17 19.31
CA GLY A 165 6.63 -19.30 19.16
C GLY A 165 6.98 -17.98 18.44
N ILE A 166 8.07 -17.32 18.83
CA ILE A 166 8.56 -16.10 18.19
C ILE A 166 8.95 -16.37 16.74
N PHE A 167 9.66 -17.47 16.48
CA PHE A 167 10.07 -17.86 15.13
C PHE A 167 8.87 -18.10 14.23
N TRP A 168 7.83 -18.79 14.71
CA TRP A 168 6.62 -19.03 13.94
C TRP A 168 5.85 -17.74 13.63
N MET A 169 5.69 -16.88 14.65
CA MET A 169 5.04 -15.56 14.46
C MET A 169 5.80 -14.63 13.50
N SER A 170 7.13 -14.73 13.45
CA SER A 170 7.93 -13.91 12.54
C SER A 170 7.81 -14.34 11.08
N ARG A 171 7.33 -15.55 10.83
CA ARG A 171 7.21 -16.14 9.50
C ARG A 171 5.77 -16.16 8.96
N ALA A 172 4.77 -15.94 9.83
CA ALA A 172 3.37 -15.78 9.46
C ALA A 172 3.02 -14.32 9.17
#